data_32a72bbdc6180509aefc366e6dc7d2e7
#
_entry.id   32a72bbdc6180509aefc366e6dc7d2e7
#
_cell.length_a   1.000
_cell.length_b   1.000
_cell.length_c   1.000
_cell.angle_alpha   90.00
_cell.angle_beta   90.00
_cell.angle_gamma   90.00
#
_symmetry.space_group_name_H-M   'P 1'
#
loop_
_entity.id
_entity.type
_entity.pdbx_description
1 polymer ?
#
loop_
_entity_poly.entity_id
_entity_poly.type
_entity_poly.pdbx_seq_one_letter_code
_entity_poly.pdbx_strand_id
1 'polypeptide(L)'
;MIFALATPVAQSALGVFRISGVGCGDILNQALDKPILEYRKVFLREIMQAGRVLDKCSLVYYSAPNSYTGEDSIEVFCHGSLSVIGSLTGLFLSLGFKEAQPGEFSRIAFENGKLSLNEAEAVGDLIHSEDAERSMLSSEAVAGKLSSIISGLGDEVDKLRVYIEGSIDFSDEDYDFISEGGVEKRLFDIKSSLTGLIDSSLVSTKKLLKNRVLFFGPPNTGKSSLFNRMLGFERALVSNVPGTTRDLIDSEIFYNSVNMELVDSAGIRETDDLV
;
A
#
# COMPACT_ATOMS: atom_id res chain seq x y z
N MET A 1 3.81 -2.17 -21.00
CA MET A 1 2.87 -1.13 -20.54
C MET A 1 1.69 -1.78 -19.87
N ILE A 2 1.29 -1.27 -18.74
CA ILE A 2 0.23 -1.82 -17.90
C ILE A 2 -0.87 -0.79 -17.67
N PHE A 3 -2.08 -1.26 -17.37
CA PHE A 3 -3.19 -0.43 -16.90
C PHE A 3 -3.96 -1.14 -15.79
N ALA A 4 -4.64 -0.38 -14.95
CA ALA A 4 -5.60 -0.90 -13.99
C ALA A 4 -6.71 0.10 -13.69
N LEU A 5 -7.88 -0.40 -13.31
CA LEU A 5 -8.90 0.40 -12.64
C LEU A 5 -8.45 0.62 -11.18
N ALA A 6 -8.20 1.86 -10.80
CA ALA A 6 -7.73 2.24 -9.47
C ALA A 6 -8.85 2.44 -8.45
N THR A 7 -10.12 2.43 -8.91
CA THR A 7 -11.32 2.50 -8.07
C THR A 7 -11.99 1.12 -8.01
N PRO A 8 -12.81 0.84 -7.00
CA PRO A 8 -13.57 -0.41 -6.96
C PRO A 8 -14.43 -0.62 -8.20
N VAL A 9 -14.59 -1.88 -8.62
CA VAL A 9 -15.50 -2.27 -9.72
C VAL A 9 -16.94 -2.20 -9.21
N ALA A 10 -17.48 -0.99 -9.16
CA ALA A 10 -18.85 -0.73 -8.70
C ALA A 10 -19.41 0.48 -9.44
N GLN A 11 -20.74 0.58 -9.49
CA GLN A 11 -21.40 1.76 -10.03
C GLN A 11 -21.12 2.98 -9.16
N SER A 12 -20.52 4.01 -9.73
CA SER A 12 -20.10 5.24 -9.07
C SER A 12 -20.20 6.43 -10.01
N ALA A 13 -20.03 7.65 -9.50
CA ALA A 13 -19.97 8.84 -10.34
C ALA A 13 -18.74 8.86 -11.24
N LEU A 14 -17.58 8.39 -10.70
CA LEU A 14 -16.30 8.37 -11.39
C LEU A 14 -15.64 7.02 -11.25
N GLY A 15 -15.01 6.54 -12.35
CA GLY A 15 -14.02 5.48 -12.37
C GLY A 15 -12.66 6.08 -12.74
N VAL A 16 -11.58 5.59 -12.14
CA VAL A 16 -10.22 6.06 -12.42
C VAL A 16 -9.38 4.89 -12.93
N PHE A 17 -8.91 5.00 -14.16
CA PHE A 17 -7.88 4.11 -14.68
C PHE A 17 -6.51 4.76 -14.57
N ARG A 18 -5.51 3.97 -14.26
CA ARG A 18 -4.10 4.34 -14.35
C ARG A 18 -3.42 3.48 -15.40
N ILE A 19 -2.62 4.12 -16.25
CA ILE A 19 -1.81 3.49 -17.30
C ILE A 19 -0.36 3.87 -17.02
N SER A 20 0.59 2.94 -17.17
CA SER A 20 2.02 3.20 -17.03
C SER A 20 2.82 2.43 -18.08
N GLY A 21 3.89 3.07 -18.54
CA GLY A 21 4.88 2.49 -19.46
C GLY A 21 5.37 3.49 -20.49
N VAL A 22 6.58 3.26 -20.97
CA VAL A 22 7.25 4.15 -21.94
C VAL A 22 6.41 4.32 -23.20
N GLY A 23 6.07 5.58 -23.54
CA GLY A 23 5.29 5.90 -24.74
C GLY A 23 3.78 5.60 -24.62
N CYS A 24 3.25 5.35 -23.43
CA CYS A 24 1.81 5.09 -23.23
C CYS A 24 0.92 6.24 -23.76
N GLY A 25 1.43 7.50 -23.74
CA GLY A 25 0.75 8.65 -24.28
C GLY A 25 0.49 8.56 -25.79
N ASP A 26 1.50 8.16 -26.55
CA ASP A 26 1.39 8.05 -28.02
C ASP A 26 0.38 6.97 -28.42
N ILE A 27 0.34 5.87 -27.65
CA ILE A 27 -0.61 4.77 -27.92
C ILE A 27 -2.03 5.22 -27.58
N LEU A 28 -2.25 5.83 -26.42
CA LEU A 28 -3.60 6.28 -26.02
C LEU A 28 -4.11 7.38 -26.93
N ASN A 29 -3.23 8.26 -27.43
CA ASN A 29 -3.59 9.34 -28.37
C ASN A 29 -4.27 8.83 -29.65
N GLN A 30 -4.05 7.55 -30.06
CA GLN A 30 -4.71 6.94 -31.19
C GLN A 30 -6.22 6.74 -30.98
N ALA A 31 -6.66 6.73 -29.73
CA ALA A 31 -8.06 6.56 -29.36
C ALA A 31 -8.73 7.87 -28.87
N LEU A 32 -8.04 9.01 -28.94
CA LEU A 32 -8.56 10.30 -28.50
C LEU A 32 -9.02 11.15 -29.69
N ASP A 33 -10.06 12.00 -29.48
CA ASP A 33 -10.51 13.01 -30.44
C ASP A 33 -9.40 14.04 -30.77
N LYS A 34 -8.57 14.34 -29.75
CA LYS A 34 -7.41 15.24 -29.86
C LYS A 34 -6.27 14.74 -28.98
N PRO A 35 -5.00 14.83 -29.42
CA PRO A 35 -3.88 14.33 -28.65
C PRO A 35 -3.68 15.10 -27.35
N ILE A 36 -3.07 14.44 -26.37
CA ILE A 36 -2.54 15.04 -25.15
C ILE A 36 -1.06 15.36 -25.42
N LEU A 37 -0.69 16.63 -25.33
CA LEU A 37 0.66 17.10 -25.68
C LEU A 37 1.41 17.72 -24.49
N GLU A 38 0.71 18.06 -23.41
CA GLU A 38 1.29 18.73 -22.25
C GLU A 38 1.20 17.86 -21.01
N TYR A 39 2.21 17.95 -20.14
CA TYR A 39 2.30 17.19 -18.88
C TYR A 39 1.60 17.93 -17.73
N ARG A 40 1.06 17.18 -16.76
CA ARG A 40 0.45 17.68 -15.51
C ARG A 40 -0.67 18.71 -15.73
N LYS A 41 -1.32 18.60 -16.87
CA LYS A 41 -2.48 19.41 -17.22
C LYS A 41 -3.69 18.50 -17.41
N VAL A 42 -4.85 18.96 -16.94
CA VAL A 42 -6.09 18.22 -17.13
C VAL A 42 -6.63 18.51 -18.52
N PHE A 43 -6.88 17.43 -19.27
CA PHE A 43 -7.51 17.51 -20.60
C PHE A 43 -8.86 16.81 -20.58
N LEU A 44 -9.87 17.47 -21.08
CA LEU A 44 -11.16 16.84 -21.36
C LEU A 44 -11.10 16.32 -22.80
N ARG A 45 -11.25 15.00 -22.99
CA ARG A 45 -11.16 14.31 -24.28
C ARG A 45 -12.25 13.28 -24.44
N GLU A 46 -12.68 13.08 -25.69
CA GLU A 46 -13.51 11.95 -26.05
C GLU A 46 -12.62 10.75 -26.37
N ILE A 47 -12.89 9.63 -25.69
CA ILE A 47 -12.23 8.36 -25.98
C ILE A 47 -13.11 7.61 -26.96
N MET A 48 -12.51 7.18 -28.07
CA MET A 48 -13.22 6.65 -29.23
C MET A 48 -12.78 5.22 -29.55
N GLN A 49 -13.70 4.40 -30.01
CA GLN A 49 -13.43 3.08 -30.57
C GLN A 49 -14.31 2.87 -31.81
N ALA A 50 -13.69 2.46 -32.93
CA ALA A 50 -14.38 2.22 -34.20
C ALA A 50 -15.32 3.37 -34.64
N GLY A 51 -14.88 4.63 -34.45
CA GLY A 51 -15.64 5.82 -34.82
C GLY A 51 -16.79 6.19 -33.88
N ARG A 52 -16.92 5.51 -32.74
CA ARG A 52 -17.93 5.81 -31.70
C ARG A 52 -17.27 6.33 -30.43
N VAL A 53 -17.87 7.33 -29.81
CA VAL A 53 -17.44 7.83 -28.51
C VAL A 53 -17.85 6.82 -27.44
N LEU A 54 -16.88 6.33 -26.67
CA LEU A 54 -17.11 5.46 -25.51
C LEU A 54 -17.47 6.29 -24.29
N ASP A 55 -16.69 7.34 -24.04
CA ASP A 55 -16.91 8.26 -22.93
C ASP A 55 -16.16 9.58 -23.16
N LYS A 56 -16.55 10.62 -22.44
CA LYS A 56 -15.84 11.89 -22.39
C LYS A 56 -15.14 12.01 -21.04
N CYS A 57 -13.84 11.79 -21.05
CA CYS A 57 -12.99 11.62 -19.86
C CYS A 57 -12.11 12.83 -19.59
N SER A 58 -11.83 13.08 -18.32
CA SER A 58 -10.70 13.93 -17.95
C SER A 58 -9.43 13.08 -17.88
N LEU A 59 -8.35 13.56 -18.47
CA LEU A 59 -7.05 12.84 -18.52
C LEU A 59 -5.94 13.73 -17.99
N VAL A 60 -4.99 13.10 -17.30
CA VAL A 60 -3.76 13.76 -16.88
C VAL A 60 -2.58 12.89 -17.31
N TYR A 61 -1.63 13.51 -18.01
CA TYR A 61 -0.41 12.85 -18.46
C TYR A 61 0.78 13.28 -17.61
N TYR A 62 1.55 12.31 -17.13
CA TYR A 62 2.77 12.48 -16.36
C TYR A 62 3.93 11.88 -17.17
N SER A 63 4.94 12.70 -17.51
CA SER A 63 6.14 12.18 -18.19
C SER A 63 7.17 11.68 -17.19
N ALA A 64 7.90 10.66 -17.59
CA ALA A 64 9.06 10.18 -16.87
C ALA A 64 10.09 11.30 -16.62
N PRO A 65 10.77 11.32 -15.47
CA PRO A 65 10.60 10.46 -14.29
C PRO A 65 9.55 10.98 -13.30
N ASN A 66 8.72 11.96 -13.67
CA ASN A 66 7.86 12.74 -12.77
C ASN A 66 6.44 12.14 -12.66
N SER A 67 6.35 10.84 -12.52
CA SER A 67 5.11 10.07 -12.29
C SER A 67 5.23 9.21 -11.03
N TYR A 68 4.17 8.50 -10.66
CA TYR A 68 4.17 7.56 -9.54
C TYR A 68 5.15 6.40 -9.77
N THR A 69 5.14 5.82 -10.97
CA THR A 69 6.01 4.69 -11.33
C THR A 69 7.41 5.10 -11.77
N GLY A 70 7.66 6.40 -12.04
CA GLY A 70 8.88 6.88 -12.68
C GLY A 70 8.91 6.70 -14.21
N GLU A 71 7.90 6.02 -14.78
CA GLU A 71 7.67 5.90 -16.22
C GLU A 71 6.66 6.94 -16.70
N ASP A 72 6.43 7.02 -18.02
CA ASP A 72 5.27 7.76 -18.53
C ASP A 72 3.99 7.16 -17.95
N SER A 73 3.06 8.01 -17.50
CA SER A 73 1.84 7.55 -16.88
C SER A 73 0.66 8.45 -17.24
N ILE A 74 -0.53 7.84 -17.37
CA ILE A 74 -1.77 8.56 -17.63
C ILE A 74 -2.80 8.14 -16.60
N GLU A 75 -3.51 9.11 -16.06
CA GLU A 75 -4.72 8.89 -15.28
C GLU A 75 -5.93 9.30 -16.12
N VAL A 76 -6.90 8.39 -16.22
CA VAL A 76 -8.13 8.54 -16.99
C VAL A 76 -9.30 8.53 -16.03
N PHE A 77 -9.96 9.66 -15.87
CA PHE A 77 -11.16 9.83 -15.04
C PHE A 77 -12.39 9.71 -15.94
N CYS A 78 -13.04 8.56 -15.92
CA CYS A 78 -14.24 8.26 -16.71
C CYS A 78 -15.50 8.24 -15.84
N HIS A 79 -16.68 8.13 -16.46
CA HIS A 79 -17.89 7.84 -15.70
C HIS A 79 -17.86 6.42 -15.15
N GLY A 80 -18.26 6.25 -13.88
CA GLY A 80 -18.19 4.98 -13.13
C GLY A 80 -19.34 4.01 -13.46
N SER A 81 -19.82 3.97 -14.69
CA SER A 81 -20.74 2.95 -15.19
C SER A 81 -19.99 1.67 -15.51
N LEU A 82 -20.50 0.51 -15.08
CA LEU A 82 -19.91 -0.80 -15.40
C LEU A 82 -19.74 -1.02 -16.90
N SER A 83 -20.65 -0.48 -17.71
CA SER A 83 -20.57 -0.55 -19.17
C SER A 83 -19.40 0.28 -19.71
N VAL A 84 -19.20 1.51 -19.20
CA VAL A 84 -18.09 2.38 -19.60
C VAL A 84 -16.76 1.76 -19.16
N ILE A 85 -16.67 1.30 -17.91
CA ILE A 85 -15.47 0.61 -17.38
C ILE A 85 -15.12 -0.58 -18.27
N GLY A 86 -16.09 -1.45 -18.58
CA GLY A 86 -15.86 -2.61 -19.45
C GLY A 86 -15.43 -2.25 -20.87
N SER A 87 -16.04 -1.20 -21.47
CA SER A 87 -15.65 -0.73 -22.80
C SER A 87 -14.24 -0.15 -22.83
N LEU A 88 -13.85 0.64 -21.83
CA LEU A 88 -12.48 1.19 -21.72
C LEU A 88 -11.45 0.09 -21.48
N THR A 89 -11.75 -0.89 -20.61
CA THR A 89 -10.89 -2.06 -20.41
C THR A 89 -10.66 -2.80 -21.72
N GLY A 90 -11.72 -3.09 -22.48
CA GLY A 90 -11.62 -3.73 -23.80
C GLY A 90 -10.81 -2.91 -24.79
N LEU A 91 -10.97 -1.58 -24.80
CA LEU A 91 -10.18 -0.68 -25.63
C LEU A 91 -8.70 -0.75 -25.26
N PHE A 92 -8.33 -0.63 -23.98
CA PHE A 92 -6.94 -0.64 -23.53
C PHE A 92 -6.25 -1.97 -23.88
N LEU A 93 -6.94 -3.10 -23.71
CA LEU A 93 -6.45 -4.41 -24.18
C LEU A 93 -6.22 -4.44 -25.69
N SER A 94 -7.14 -3.87 -26.49
CA SER A 94 -7.02 -3.81 -27.95
C SER A 94 -5.87 -2.91 -28.44
N LEU A 95 -5.49 -1.90 -27.64
CA LEU A 95 -4.33 -1.03 -27.87
C LEU A 95 -3.01 -1.67 -27.44
N GLY A 96 -3.04 -2.89 -26.88
CA GLY A 96 -1.85 -3.64 -26.48
C GLY A 96 -1.37 -3.38 -25.05
N PHE A 97 -2.12 -2.66 -24.24
CA PHE A 97 -1.87 -2.58 -22.81
C PHE A 97 -2.24 -3.91 -22.13
N LYS A 98 -1.55 -4.24 -21.04
CA LYS A 98 -1.83 -5.41 -20.21
C LYS A 98 -2.45 -4.96 -18.89
N GLU A 99 -3.41 -5.72 -18.41
CA GLU A 99 -3.97 -5.49 -17.07
C GLU A 99 -2.91 -5.79 -16.01
N ALA A 100 -2.71 -4.83 -15.09
CA ALA A 100 -1.70 -4.93 -14.05
C ALA A 100 -2.07 -5.95 -12.99
N GLN A 101 -1.08 -6.66 -12.46
CA GLN A 101 -1.24 -7.49 -11.27
C GLN A 101 -1.37 -6.61 -10.01
N PRO A 102 -2.00 -7.10 -8.94
CA PRO A 102 -2.03 -6.39 -7.66
C PRO A 102 -0.64 -5.97 -7.20
N GLY A 103 -0.45 -4.69 -6.85
CA GLY A 103 0.82 -4.13 -6.42
C GLY A 103 1.84 -3.83 -7.54
N GLU A 104 1.53 -4.12 -8.82
CA GLU A 104 2.51 -3.98 -9.90
C GLU A 104 2.98 -2.53 -10.12
N PHE A 105 2.10 -1.54 -9.98
CA PHE A 105 2.49 -0.12 -10.05
C PHE A 105 3.47 0.26 -8.93
N SER A 106 3.25 -0.20 -7.69
CA SER A 106 4.15 0.07 -6.57
C SER A 106 5.48 -0.67 -6.72
N ARG A 107 5.47 -1.88 -7.29
CA ARG A 107 6.68 -2.63 -7.63
C ARG A 107 7.54 -1.86 -8.65
N ILE A 108 6.93 -1.37 -9.74
CA ILE A 108 7.64 -0.58 -10.75
C ILE A 108 8.18 0.72 -10.12
N ALA A 109 7.41 1.38 -9.26
CA ALA A 109 7.87 2.56 -8.54
C ALA A 109 9.09 2.27 -7.66
N PHE A 110 9.11 1.12 -6.98
CA PHE A 110 10.26 0.66 -6.20
C PHE A 110 11.47 0.35 -7.11
N GLU A 111 11.29 -0.40 -8.20
CA GLU A 111 12.35 -0.75 -9.16
C GLU A 111 12.97 0.51 -9.80
N ASN A 112 12.19 1.55 -10.00
CA ASN A 112 12.63 2.85 -10.53
C ASN A 112 13.12 3.84 -9.44
N GLY A 113 13.26 3.41 -8.19
CA GLY A 113 13.75 4.24 -7.09
C GLY A 113 12.82 5.40 -6.70
N LYS A 114 11.51 5.31 -7.03
CA LYS A 114 10.50 6.30 -6.63
C LYS A 114 9.98 6.07 -5.22
N LEU A 115 9.97 4.82 -4.79
CA LEU A 115 9.60 4.37 -3.46
C LEU A 115 10.70 3.46 -2.90
N SER A 116 10.95 3.51 -1.61
CA SER A 116 11.65 2.44 -0.90
C SER A 116 10.73 1.22 -0.73
N LEU A 117 11.29 0.06 -0.38
CA LEU A 117 10.49 -1.14 -0.13
C LEU A 117 9.45 -0.89 0.98
N ASN A 118 9.87 -0.26 2.08
CA ASN A 118 8.98 0.06 3.20
C ASN A 118 7.82 0.98 2.79
N GLU A 119 8.08 1.98 1.93
CA GLU A 119 7.04 2.87 1.41
C GLU A 119 6.08 2.12 0.49
N ALA A 120 6.58 1.21 -0.36
CA ALA A 120 5.75 0.41 -1.23
C ALA A 120 4.84 -0.55 -0.45
N GLU A 121 5.34 -1.18 0.61
CA GLU A 121 4.55 -2.01 1.52
C GLU A 121 3.51 -1.17 2.29
N ALA A 122 3.91 0.01 2.79
CA ALA A 122 3.03 0.91 3.50
C ALA A 122 1.86 1.43 2.67
N VAL A 123 1.99 1.54 1.34
CA VAL A 123 0.86 1.85 0.44
C VAL A 123 -0.23 0.78 0.56
N GLY A 124 0.15 -0.50 0.57
CA GLY A 124 -0.78 -1.60 0.76
C GLY A 124 -1.48 -1.55 2.12
N ASP A 125 -0.71 -1.34 3.19
CA ASP A 125 -1.22 -1.22 4.55
C ASP A 125 -2.18 -0.03 4.70
N LEU A 126 -1.87 1.10 4.06
CA LEU A 126 -2.74 2.28 4.07
C LEU A 126 -4.09 2.00 3.41
N ILE A 127 -4.08 1.33 2.26
CA ILE A 127 -5.31 0.98 1.52
C ILE A 127 -6.19 0.00 2.32
N HIS A 128 -5.58 -0.92 3.07
CA HIS A 128 -6.30 -1.93 3.87
C HIS A 128 -6.53 -1.50 5.31
N SER A 129 -6.16 -0.27 5.69
CA SER A 129 -6.36 0.21 7.06
C SER A 129 -7.85 0.47 7.34
N GLU A 130 -8.38 -0.13 8.40
CA GLU A 130 -9.78 -0.01 8.80
C GLU A 130 -10.01 0.99 9.94
N ASP A 131 -8.95 1.37 10.64
CA ASP A 131 -9.01 2.32 11.74
C ASP A 131 -8.09 3.53 11.51
N ALA A 132 -8.41 4.65 12.19
CA ALA A 132 -7.70 5.91 12.00
C ALA A 132 -6.24 5.87 12.50
N GLU A 133 -5.95 5.11 13.56
CA GLU A 133 -4.59 5.01 14.11
C GLU A 133 -3.68 4.26 13.12
N ARG A 134 -4.16 3.14 12.58
CA ARG A 134 -3.44 2.37 11.56
C ARG A 134 -3.24 3.16 10.27
N SER A 135 -4.28 3.86 9.82
CA SER A 135 -4.20 4.74 8.65
C SER A 135 -3.16 5.85 8.84
N MET A 136 -3.08 6.45 10.03
CA MET A 136 -2.09 7.47 10.35
C MET A 136 -0.66 6.91 10.33
N LEU A 137 -0.42 5.75 10.93
CA LEU A 137 0.90 5.09 10.93
C LEU A 137 1.35 4.73 9.53
N SER A 138 0.45 4.14 8.72
CA SER A 138 0.75 3.80 7.33
C SER A 138 0.99 5.05 6.48
N SER A 139 0.26 6.15 6.72
CA SER A 139 0.51 7.43 6.05
C SER A 139 1.90 8.01 6.36
N GLU A 140 2.35 7.93 7.62
CA GLU A 140 3.70 8.35 8.01
C GLU A 140 4.77 7.47 7.34
N ALA A 141 4.51 6.17 7.21
CA ALA A 141 5.41 5.24 6.51
C ALA A 141 5.48 5.53 5.01
N VAL A 142 4.34 5.76 4.34
CA VAL A 142 4.27 6.19 2.92
C VAL A 142 4.98 7.53 2.71
N ALA A 143 4.94 8.44 3.70
CA ALA A 143 5.66 9.72 3.66
C ALA A 143 7.19 9.57 3.84
N GLY A 144 7.72 8.34 3.99
CA GLY A 144 9.15 8.06 4.07
C GLY A 144 9.79 8.39 5.43
N LYS A 145 9.00 8.56 6.49
CA LYS A 145 9.53 8.92 7.81
C LYS A 145 10.57 7.92 8.32
N LEU A 146 10.28 6.63 8.21
CA LEU A 146 11.23 5.58 8.61
C LEU A 146 12.45 5.55 7.70
N SER A 147 12.24 5.62 6.37
CA SER A 147 13.32 5.62 5.38
C SER A 147 14.31 6.76 5.61
N SER A 148 13.82 7.97 5.94
CA SER A 148 14.68 9.13 6.22
C SER A 148 15.51 8.96 7.50
N ILE A 149 14.94 8.37 8.55
CA ILE A 149 15.65 8.10 9.81
C ILE A 149 16.75 7.04 9.57
N ILE A 150 16.43 5.94 8.89
CA ILE A 150 17.41 4.88 8.59
C ILE A 150 18.53 5.40 7.69
N SER A 151 18.21 6.20 6.66
CA SER A 151 19.23 6.81 5.80
C SER A 151 20.14 7.74 6.60
N GLY A 152 19.60 8.58 7.48
CA GLY A 152 20.40 9.46 8.34
C GLY A 152 21.33 8.70 9.29
N LEU A 153 20.87 7.57 9.83
CA LEU A 153 21.73 6.67 10.63
C LEU A 153 22.83 6.02 9.77
N GLY A 154 22.51 5.64 8.51
CA GLY A 154 23.49 5.13 7.55
C GLY A 154 24.59 6.15 7.26
N ASP A 155 24.22 7.40 7.02
CA ASP A 155 25.18 8.49 6.80
C ASP A 155 26.11 8.70 8.00
N GLU A 156 25.60 8.57 9.23
CA GLU A 156 26.44 8.67 10.44
C GLU A 156 27.38 7.47 10.58
N VAL A 157 26.96 6.25 10.22
CA VAL A 157 27.80 5.06 10.18
C VAL A 157 28.91 5.22 9.13
N ASP A 158 28.60 5.75 7.95
CA ASP A 158 29.61 6.00 6.91
C ASP A 158 30.66 7.04 7.36
N LYS A 159 30.24 8.09 8.06
CA LYS A 159 31.18 9.06 8.65
C LYS A 159 32.08 8.38 9.69
N LEU A 160 31.54 7.51 10.55
CA LEU A 160 32.34 6.76 11.52
C LEU A 160 33.37 5.86 10.80
N ARG A 161 32.96 5.20 9.72
CA ARG A 161 33.86 4.36 8.92
C ARG A 161 35.07 5.15 8.44
N VAL A 162 34.88 6.37 7.91
CA VAL A 162 35.97 7.25 7.47
C VAL A 162 36.96 7.54 8.59
N TYR A 163 36.49 7.85 9.81
CA TYR A 163 37.39 8.12 10.93
C TYR A 163 38.14 6.88 11.37
N ILE A 164 37.50 5.69 11.38
CA ILE A 164 38.13 4.43 11.76
C ILE A 164 39.16 4.00 10.70
N GLU A 165 38.81 4.06 9.41
CA GLU A 165 39.74 3.78 8.30
C GLU A 165 40.94 4.73 8.35
N GLY A 166 40.71 6.04 8.60
CA GLY A 166 41.79 7.01 8.77
C GLY A 166 42.73 6.70 9.94
N SER A 167 42.22 6.19 11.07
CA SER A 167 43.02 5.81 12.20
C SER A 167 43.88 4.55 11.95
N ILE A 168 43.45 3.68 11.02
CA ILE A 168 44.18 2.49 10.60
C ILE A 168 45.25 2.87 9.57
N ASP A 169 44.88 3.64 8.56
CA ASP A 169 45.75 3.98 7.44
C ASP A 169 46.88 4.95 7.83
N PHE A 170 46.62 5.84 8.80
CA PHE A 170 47.55 6.87 9.27
C PHE A 170 47.94 6.65 10.74
N SER A 171 48.18 5.40 11.13
CA SER A 171 48.51 5.02 12.51
C SER A 171 49.80 5.64 13.05
N ASP A 172 50.70 6.09 12.17
CA ASP A 172 51.99 6.69 12.51
C ASP A 172 51.95 8.24 12.57
N GLU A 173 50.78 8.85 12.32
CA GLU A 173 50.63 10.30 12.42
C GLU A 173 50.17 10.74 13.81
N ASP A 174 50.57 11.98 14.22
CA ASP A 174 50.20 12.57 15.51
C ASP A 174 48.69 13.01 15.61
N TYR A 175 47.85 12.54 14.69
CA TYR A 175 46.43 12.89 14.66
C TYR A 175 45.55 11.74 15.17
N ASP A 176 44.85 12.00 16.28
CA ASP A 176 43.93 11.03 16.87
C ASP A 176 42.54 11.10 16.21
N PHE A 177 42.35 10.35 15.12
CA PHE A 177 41.10 10.27 14.36
C PHE A 177 39.91 9.84 15.24
N ILE A 178 40.12 8.99 16.22
CA ILE A 178 39.04 8.44 17.07
C ILE A 178 38.51 9.52 18.02
N SER A 179 39.42 10.22 18.71
CA SER A 179 39.03 11.27 19.66
C SER A 179 38.50 12.50 18.93
N GLU A 180 39.19 12.97 17.89
CA GLU A 180 38.80 14.16 17.11
C GLU A 180 37.50 13.92 16.33
N GLY A 181 37.27 12.71 15.81
CA GLY A 181 36.03 12.28 15.16
C GLY A 181 34.86 12.07 16.11
N GLY A 182 35.12 12.05 17.44
CA GLY A 182 34.12 11.79 18.46
C GLY A 182 33.42 10.42 18.27
N VAL A 183 34.18 9.41 17.84
CA VAL A 183 33.69 8.09 17.41
C VAL A 183 32.83 7.41 18.48
N GLU A 184 33.31 7.42 19.74
CA GLU A 184 32.55 6.81 20.85
C GLU A 184 31.20 7.45 21.09
N LYS A 185 31.14 8.79 21.09
CA LYS A 185 29.90 9.53 21.26
C LYS A 185 28.92 9.25 20.14
N ARG A 186 29.37 9.30 18.87
CA ARG A 186 28.54 9.02 17.71
C ARG A 186 27.99 7.59 17.72
N LEU A 187 28.79 6.60 18.10
CA LEU A 187 28.33 5.22 18.29
C LEU A 187 27.25 5.11 19.37
N PHE A 188 27.43 5.83 20.48
CA PHE A 188 26.39 5.86 21.52
C PHE A 188 25.09 6.50 21.03
N ASP A 189 25.18 7.59 20.29
CA ASP A 189 24.02 8.30 19.74
C ASP A 189 23.26 7.44 18.71
N ILE A 190 23.98 6.74 17.82
CA ILE A 190 23.41 5.78 16.86
C ILE A 190 22.71 4.64 17.60
N LYS A 191 23.39 4.04 18.58
CA LYS A 191 22.80 2.97 19.39
C LYS A 191 21.54 3.41 20.11
N SER A 192 21.57 4.59 20.72
CA SER A 192 20.40 5.16 21.42
C SER A 192 19.22 5.38 20.47
N SER A 193 19.48 5.94 19.28
CA SER A 193 18.47 6.16 18.24
C SER A 193 17.84 4.85 17.76
N LEU A 194 18.66 3.83 17.48
CA LEU A 194 18.20 2.49 17.10
C LEU A 194 17.36 1.83 18.21
N THR A 195 17.80 1.94 19.45
CA THR A 195 17.05 1.39 20.59
C THR A 195 15.69 2.08 20.71
N GLY A 196 15.64 3.41 20.60
CA GLY A 196 14.37 4.16 20.61
C GLY A 196 13.42 3.77 19.48
N LEU A 197 13.96 3.49 18.26
CA LEU A 197 13.15 2.98 17.14
C LEU A 197 12.57 1.60 17.45
N ILE A 198 13.36 0.69 17.99
CA ILE A 198 12.91 -0.68 18.34
C ILE A 198 11.82 -0.60 19.41
N ASP A 199 12.02 0.19 20.47
CA ASP A 199 11.05 0.33 21.55
C ASP A 199 9.73 0.92 21.03
N SER A 200 9.79 1.92 20.17
CA SER A 200 8.59 2.51 19.56
C SER A 200 7.86 1.53 18.65
N SER A 201 8.59 0.71 17.89
CA SER A 201 7.99 -0.31 17.00
C SER A 201 7.29 -1.42 17.79
N LEU A 202 7.85 -1.85 18.92
CA LEU A 202 7.24 -2.85 19.79
C LEU A 202 5.92 -2.37 20.40
N VAL A 203 5.84 -1.09 20.77
CA VAL A 203 4.60 -0.48 21.27
C VAL A 203 3.54 -0.42 20.16
N SER A 204 3.92 0.00 18.96
CA SER A 204 3.02 0.06 17.80
C SER A 204 2.53 -1.32 17.39
N THR A 205 3.40 -2.33 17.34
CA THR A 205 3.02 -3.70 16.99
C THR A 205 2.00 -4.28 17.97
N LYS A 206 2.15 -4.04 19.28
CA LYS A 206 1.17 -4.47 20.27
C LYS A 206 -0.21 -3.82 20.09
N LYS A 207 -0.25 -2.58 19.63
CA LYS A 207 -1.51 -1.87 19.33
C LYS A 207 -2.16 -2.35 18.03
N LEU A 208 -1.36 -2.76 17.05
CA LEU A 208 -1.82 -3.25 15.75
C LEU A 208 -2.32 -4.70 15.76
N LEU A 209 -2.02 -5.47 16.81
CA LEU A 209 -2.54 -6.82 16.97
C LEU A 209 -4.05 -6.73 17.22
N LYS A 210 -4.85 -7.25 16.27
CA LYS A 210 -6.29 -7.40 16.47
C LYS A 210 -6.53 -8.23 17.74
N ASN A 211 -7.39 -7.75 18.63
CA ASN A 211 -7.80 -8.51 19.81
C ASN A 211 -8.73 -9.63 19.35
N ARG A 212 -8.22 -10.87 19.30
CA ARG A 212 -9.02 -12.04 18.97
C ARG A 212 -9.70 -12.59 20.21
N VAL A 213 -11.01 -12.74 20.16
CA VAL A 213 -11.81 -13.33 21.22
C VAL A 213 -12.35 -14.66 20.74
N LEU A 214 -11.78 -15.76 21.26
CA LEU A 214 -12.19 -17.12 20.94
C LEU A 214 -13.23 -17.62 21.95
N PHE A 215 -14.38 -18.07 21.45
CA PHE A 215 -15.38 -18.77 22.24
C PHE A 215 -15.03 -20.25 22.30
N PHE A 216 -14.50 -20.72 23.42
CA PHE A 216 -14.08 -22.10 23.61
C PHE A 216 -14.91 -22.82 24.68
N GLY A 217 -15.27 -24.13 24.46
CA GLY A 217 -15.97 -24.95 25.41
C GLY A 217 -16.74 -26.10 24.75
N PRO A 218 -17.34 -27.02 25.55
CA PRO A 218 -18.08 -28.18 25.05
C PRO A 218 -19.25 -27.80 24.13
N PRO A 219 -19.74 -28.72 23.29
CA PRO A 219 -20.93 -28.49 22.48
C PRO A 219 -22.15 -28.20 23.37
N ASN A 220 -23.10 -27.42 22.87
CA ASN A 220 -24.37 -27.04 23.53
C ASN A 220 -24.25 -26.22 24.83
N THR A 221 -23.16 -25.53 25.07
CA THR A 221 -22.93 -24.64 26.23
C THR A 221 -23.36 -23.19 26.03
N GLY A 222 -23.99 -22.88 24.90
CA GLY A 222 -24.47 -21.52 24.60
C GLY A 222 -23.45 -20.59 23.93
N LYS A 223 -22.31 -21.10 23.45
CA LYS A 223 -21.28 -20.31 22.75
C LYS A 223 -21.85 -19.51 21.58
N SER A 224 -22.54 -20.19 20.66
CA SER A 224 -23.14 -19.55 19.48
C SER A 224 -24.25 -18.57 19.85
N SER A 225 -24.97 -18.81 20.94
CA SER A 225 -25.98 -17.86 21.44
C SER A 225 -25.33 -16.60 22.00
N LEU A 226 -24.21 -16.73 22.71
CA LEU A 226 -23.42 -15.58 23.19
C LEU A 226 -22.77 -14.83 22.05
N PHE A 227 -22.17 -15.55 21.11
CA PHE A 227 -21.60 -15.00 19.88
C PHE A 227 -22.62 -14.15 19.10
N ASN A 228 -23.78 -14.74 18.79
CA ASN A 228 -24.88 -14.06 18.10
C ASN A 228 -25.42 -12.86 18.89
N ARG A 229 -25.43 -12.94 20.22
CA ARG A 229 -25.87 -11.82 21.05
C ARG A 229 -24.87 -10.67 21.04
N MET A 230 -23.58 -10.96 21.03
CA MET A 230 -22.54 -9.93 20.88
C MET A 230 -22.61 -9.27 19.50
N LEU A 231 -22.81 -10.02 18.42
CA LEU A 231 -23.05 -9.48 17.07
C LEU A 231 -24.35 -8.67 16.97
N GLY A 232 -25.36 -8.99 17.77
CA GLY A 232 -26.66 -8.32 17.78
C GLY A 232 -26.68 -6.98 18.52
N PHE A 233 -25.69 -6.68 19.34
CA PHE A 233 -25.62 -5.41 20.08
C PHE A 233 -25.11 -4.24 19.24
N GLU A 234 -24.36 -4.49 18.15
CA GLU A 234 -23.86 -3.41 17.26
C GLU A 234 -24.01 -3.80 15.78
N ARG A 235 -25.22 -3.75 15.24
CA ARG A 235 -25.44 -3.70 13.80
C ARG A 235 -25.21 -2.29 13.27
N ALA A 236 -23.95 -1.89 13.13
CA ALA A 236 -23.58 -0.79 12.26
C ALA A 236 -22.15 -1.02 11.75
N LEU A 237 -22.04 -1.40 10.49
CA LEU A 237 -20.83 -1.61 9.69
C LEU A 237 -20.35 -3.08 9.59
N VAL A 238 -21.19 -3.96 9.10
CA VAL A 238 -20.73 -5.20 8.49
C VAL A 238 -20.62 -4.97 6.98
N SER A 239 -19.42 -4.90 6.44
CA SER A 239 -19.21 -4.95 5.00
C SER A 239 -19.39 -6.39 4.54
N ASN A 240 -20.56 -6.70 3.96
CA ASN A 240 -20.77 -7.93 3.22
C ASN A 240 -19.98 -7.85 1.89
N VAL A 241 -18.79 -8.41 1.85
CA VAL A 241 -18.13 -8.76 0.59
C VAL A 241 -18.50 -10.20 0.27
N PRO A 242 -19.32 -10.47 -0.78
CA PRO A 242 -19.62 -11.83 -1.19
C PRO A 242 -18.41 -12.39 -1.93
N GLY A 243 -17.77 -13.46 -1.42
CA GLY A 243 -16.79 -14.16 -2.24
C GLY A 243 -15.77 -15.07 -1.56
N THR A 244 -15.79 -15.26 -0.24
CA THR A 244 -14.85 -16.20 0.41
C THR A 244 -15.59 -17.18 1.29
N THR A 245 -16.21 -18.18 0.66
CA THR A 245 -16.74 -19.35 1.34
C THR A 245 -15.64 -20.38 1.48
N ARG A 246 -15.01 -20.47 2.66
CA ARG A 246 -14.46 -21.73 3.23
C ARG A 246 -13.63 -21.58 4.50
N ASP A 247 -13.61 -20.44 5.17
CA ASP A 247 -12.87 -20.31 6.43
C ASP A 247 -13.79 -19.79 7.54
N LEU A 248 -13.50 -20.20 8.78
CA LEU A 248 -14.09 -19.85 10.07
C LEU A 248 -14.91 -18.56 10.04
N ILE A 249 -16.11 -18.56 10.60
CA ILE A 249 -16.96 -17.37 10.71
C ILE A 249 -16.27 -16.41 11.68
N ASP A 250 -15.36 -15.62 11.17
CA ASP A 250 -14.74 -14.52 11.88
C ASP A 250 -15.63 -13.28 11.69
N SER A 251 -16.06 -12.69 12.78
CA SER A 251 -16.89 -11.48 12.76
C SER A 251 -16.21 -10.40 13.59
N GLU A 252 -16.07 -9.22 13.00
CA GLU A 252 -15.51 -8.06 13.70
C GLU A 252 -16.60 -7.33 14.49
N ILE A 253 -16.28 -6.97 15.72
CA ILE A 253 -17.10 -6.09 16.56
C ILE A 253 -16.27 -4.94 17.10
N PHE A 254 -16.91 -3.79 17.20
CA PHE A 254 -16.32 -2.60 17.81
C PHE A 254 -16.99 -2.34 19.17
N TYR A 255 -16.23 -2.50 20.26
CA TYR A 255 -16.74 -2.32 21.60
C TYR A 255 -15.81 -1.43 22.42
N ASN A 256 -16.36 -0.35 23.01
CA ASN A 256 -15.59 0.63 23.79
C ASN A 256 -14.33 1.15 23.10
N SER A 257 -14.41 1.50 21.80
CA SER A 257 -13.29 1.96 20.98
C SER A 257 -12.19 0.93 20.74
N VAL A 258 -12.47 -0.37 20.98
CA VAL A 258 -11.58 -1.49 20.72
C VAL A 258 -12.17 -2.35 19.62
N ASN A 259 -11.42 -2.53 18.52
CA ASN A 259 -11.78 -3.49 17.48
C ASN A 259 -11.40 -4.89 17.92
N MET A 260 -12.36 -5.82 17.89
CA MET A 260 -12.18 -7.22 18.30
C MET A 260 -12.71 -8.15 17.21
N GLU A 261 -11.92 -9.17 16.91
CA GLU A 261 -12.30 -10.26 16.00
C GLU A 261 -12.88 -11.41 16.85
N LEU A 262 -14.17 -11.71 16.66
CA LEU A 262 -14.83 -12.83 17.32
C LEU A 262 -14.63 -14.09 16.48
N VAL A 263 -14.06 -15.13 17.09
CA VAL A 263 -13.81 -16.43 16.45
C VAL A 263 -14.70 -17.49 17.10
N ASP A 264 -15.56 -18.15 16.31
CA ASP A 264 -16.37 -19.26 16.82
C ASP A 264 -15.60 -20.59 16.69
N SER A 265 -15.38 -21.28 17.81
CA SER A 265 -14.71 -22.58 17.85
C SER A 265 -15.57 -23.73 17.27
N ALA A 266 -16.80 -23.50 16.87
CA ALA A 266 -17.65 -24.53 16.26
C ALA A 266 -17.11 -25.07 14.93
N GLY A 267 -16.15 -24.36 14.28
CA GLY A 267 -15.44 -24.80 13.08
C GLY A 267 -14.21 -25.68 13.35
N ILE A 268 -13.73 -25.77 14.59
CA ILE A 268 -12.59 -26.63 14.95
C ILE A 268 -13.14 -27.99 15.31
N ARG A 269 -13.43 -28.82 14.32
CA ARG A 269 -13.65 -30.26 14.51
C ARG A 269 -12.29 -30.94 14.37
N GLU A 270 -11.88 -31.69 15.43
CA GLU A 270 -10.90 -32.75 15.23
C GLU A 270 -11.50 -33.74 14.22
N THR A 271 -10.96 -33.75 13.02
CA THR A 271 -11.19 -34.83 12.07
C THR A 271 -10.28 -35.98 12.50
N ASP A 272 -10.79 -36.88 13.32
CA ASP A 272 -10.32 -38.25 13.39
C ASP A 272 -10.78 -38.97 12.11
N ASP A 273 -10.11 -38.70 11.00
CA ASP A 273 -10.18 -39.55 9.82
C ASP A 273 -8.75 -39.93 9.43
N LEU A 274 -8.33 -41.04 10.06
CA LEU A 274 -7.33 -41.96 9.53
C LEU A 274 -7.97 -42.75 8.37
N VAL A 275 -7.65 -42.40 7.13
CA VAL A 275 -7.48 -43.33 6.01
C VAL A 275 -6.37 -42.84 5.10
#